data_cd1e3931c282ceb935171ebc350c6072
#
_entry.id   cd1e3931c282ceb935171ebc350c6072
#
_cell.length_a   1.000
_cell.length_b   1.000
_cell.length_c   1.000
_cell.angle_alpha   90.00
_cell.angle_beta   90.00
_cell.angle_gamma   90.00
#
_symmetry.space_group_name_H-M   'P 1'
#
loop_
_entity.id
_entity.type
_entity.pdbx_description
1 polymer ?
#
loop_
_entity_poly.entity_id
_entity_poly.type
_entity_poly.pdbx_seq_one_letter_code
_entity_poly.pdbx_strand_id
1 'polypeptide(L)'
;LYSQNRGEGWRLKTLLRVAAEHLAFINVDMESYDKKDLTLHIFKAVLSEPEFLHRDDVGIVIQCYLKDSGSDLIALRDWARQRGIPVWVRLVKGAYWDYETAHAQAEGWPIPVYQHKWESDANYERQIRFVMKNHQFLRPAFGSHNLRSLSHGLAVAEELKMPPGSFEIQMLYGM
;
A
#
# COMPACT_ATOMS: atom_id res chain seq x y z
N LEU A 1 -9.97 -2.42 -22.42
CA LEU A 1 -9.05 -2.03 -21.31
C LEU A 1 -9.01 -0.50 -21.11
N TYR A 2 -8.85 0.32 -22.16
CA TYR A 2 -8.75 1.79 -22.05
C TYR A 2 -10.06 2.50 -21.61
N SER A 3 -11.23 1.92 -21.83
CA SER A 3 -12.52 2.53 -21.48
C SER A 3 -12.88 2.31 -19.99
N GLN A 4 -12.45 1.20 -19.40
CA GLN A 4 -12.67 0.91 -17.97
C GLN A 4 -11.80 1.81 -17.09
N ASN A 5 -10.54 2.05 -17.48
CA ASN A 5 -9.62 2.91 -16.74
C ASN A 5 -10.11 4.37 -16.59
N ARG A 6 -10.86 4.91 -17.57
CA ARG A 6 -11.43 6.26 -17.46
C ARG A 6 -12.54 6.35 -16.42
N GLY A 7 -13.35 5.29 -16.28
CA GLY A 7 -14.45 5.25 -15.31
C GLY A 7 -13.97 5.16 -13.86
N GLU A 8 -12.95 4.33 -13.61
CA GLU A 8 -12.40 4.13 -12.26
C GLU A 8 -11.58 5.35 -11.81
N GLY A 9 -10.74 5.91 -12.67
CA GLY A 9 -10.04 7.16 -12.39
C GLY A 9 -11.00 8.33 -12.11
N TRP A 10 -12.15 8.42 -12.80
CA TRP A 10 -13.14 9.45 -12.53
C TRP A 10 -13.75 9.34 -11.12
N ARG A 11 -14.06 8.14 -10.66
CA ARG A 11 -14.59 7.93 -9.30
C ARG A 11 -13.58 8.39 -8.24
N LEU A 12 -12.33 7.99 -8.38
CA LEU A 12 -11.28 8.42 -7.44
C LEU A 12 -11.13 9.96 -7.44
N LYS A 13 -11.14 10.60 -8.60
CA LYS A 13 -11.08 12.08 -8.70
C LYS A 13 -12.25 12.75 -7.98
N THR A 14 -13.47 12.21 -8.15
CA THR A 14 -14.65 12.74 -7.44
C THR A 14 -14.50 12.63 -5.94
N LEU A 15 -14.05 11.46 -5.43
CA LEU A 15 -13.81 11.25 -4.02
C LEU A 15 -12.73 12.19 -3.47
N LEU A 16 -11.62 12.38 -4.21
CA LEU A 16 -10.54 13.27 -3.80
C LEU A 16 -10.99 14.74 -3.72
N ARG A 17 -11.89 15.19 -4.61
CA ARG A 17 -12.46 16.55 -4.54
C ARG A 17 -13.28 16.75 -3.28
N VAL A 18 -14.22 15.83 -3.03
CA VAL A 18 -15.06 15.89 -1.82
C VAL A 18 -14.20 15.79 -0.56
N ALA A 19 -13.21 14.89 -0.55
CA ALA A 19 -12.29 14.76 0.57
C ALA A 19 -11.51 16.07 0.83
N ALA A 20 -11.12 16.79 -0.22
CA ALA A 20 -10.46 18.09 -0.08
C ALA A 20 -11.34 19.14 0.59
N GLU A 21 -12.63 19.20 0.23
CA GLU A 21 -13.60 20.12 0.84
C GLU A 21 -13.80 19.85 2.34
N HIS A 22 -13.61 18.60 2.77
CA HIS A 22 -13.79 18.18 4.16
C HIS A 22 -12.48 17.92 4.92
N LEU A 23 -11.33 18.23 4.34
CA LEU A 23 -10.00 17.95 4.91
C LEU A 23 -9.85 16.46 5.33
N ALA A 24 -10.45 15.55 4.55
CA ALA A 24 -10.49 14.13 4.86
C ALA A 24 -9.37 13.38 4.14
N PHE A 25 -8.72 12.48 4.88
CA PHE A 25 -7.75 11.54 4.34
C PHE A 25 -8.45 10.44 3.51
N ILE A 26 -7.90 10.10 2.36
CA ILE A 26 -8.36 8.96 1.53
C ILE A 26 -7.29 7.88 1.49
N ASN A 27 -7.68 6.65 1.80
CA ASN A 27 -6.83 5.49 1.58
C ASN A 27 -7.46 4.56 0.52
N VAL A 28 -6.71 4.25 -0.52
CA VAL A 28 -7.13 3.31 -1.56
C VAL A 28 -6.75 1.91 -1.10
N ASP A 29 -7.75 1.08 -0.84
CA ASP A 29 -7.52 -0.31 -0.44
C ASP A 29 -7.13 -1.18 -1.64
N MET A 30 -6.47 -2.29 -1.33
CA MET A 30 -6.07 -3.31 -2.30
C MET A 30 -6.91 -4.57 -2.07
N GLU A 31 -7.49 -5.08 -3.14
CA GLU A 31 -8.29 -6.30 -3.10
C GLU A 31 -7.56 -7.46 -3.80
N SER A 32 -8.18 -8.07 -4.81
CA SER A 32 -7.61 -9.23 -5.52
C SER A 32 -6.38 -8.88 -6.37
N TYR A 33 -5.53 -9.87 -6.55
CA TYR A 33 -4.27 -9.76 -7.28
C TYR A 33 -4.47 -9.29 -8.73
N ASP A 34 -5.52 -9.78 -9.41
CA ASP A 34 -5.84 -9.43 -10.79
C ASP A 34 -6.11 -7.92 -11.02
N LYS A 35 -6.48 -7.19 -9.95
CA LYS A 35 -6.74 -5.74 -10.00
C LYS A 35 -5.61 -4.88 -9.46
N LYS A 36 -4.61 -5.50 -8.86
CA LYS A 36 -3.52 -4.80 -8.19
C LYS A 36 -2.81 -3.78 -9.10
N ASP A 37 -2.38 -4.23 -10.26
CA ASP A 37 -1.64 -3.38 -11.20
C ASP A 37 -2.49 -2.22 -11.73
N LEU A 38 -3.78 -2.48 -11.99
CA LEU A 38 -4.73 -1.46 -12.41
C LEU A 38 -4.94 -0.42 -11.29
N THR A 39 -5.10 -0.86 -10.04
CA THR A 39 -5.27 0.01 -8.88
C THR A 39 -4.05 0.91 -8.69
N LEU A 40 -2.84 0.35 -8.72
CA LEU A 40 -1.59 1.10 -8.65
C LEU A 40 -1.42 2.08 -9.80
N HIS A 41 -1.82 1.68 -11.01
CA HIS A 41 -1.78 2.55 -12.19
C HIS A 41 -2.71 3.75 -12.03
N ILE A 42 -3.99 3.51 -11.69
CA ILE A 42 -5.00 4.57 -11.52
C ILE A 42 -4.58 5.53 -10.41
N PHE A 43 -4.11 5.01 -9.26
CA PHE A 43 -3.62 5.81 -8.16
C PHE A 43 -2.52 6.78 -8.60
N LYS A 44 -1.49 6.25 -9.26
CA LYS A 44 -0.37 7.07 -9.75
C LYS A 44 -0.81 8.06 -10.84
N ALA A 45 -1.64 7.63 -11.79
CA ALA A 45 -2.10 8.47 -12.88
C ALA A 45 -2.93 9.66 -12.37
N VAL A 46 -3.90 9.41 -11.49
CA VAL A 46 -4.76 10.47 -10.94
C VAL A 46 -3.95 11.46 -10.11
N LEU A 47 -3.07 10.97 -9.21
CA LEU A 47 -2.26 11.86 -8.36
C LEU A 47 -1.12 12.56 -9.11
N SER A 48 -0.88 12.24 -10.36
CA SER A 48 0.05 12.97 -11.24
C SER A 48 -0.64 14.10 -12.02
N GLU A 49 -1.98 14.20 -11.96
CA GLU A 49 -2.69 15.30 -12.61
C GLU A 49 -2.47 16.62 -11.85
N PRO A 50 -2.39 17.77 -12.54
CA PRO A 50 -2.13 19.08 -11.92
C PRO A 50 -3.06 19.40 -10.73
N GLU A 51 -4.33 18.98 -10.80
CA GLU A 51 -5.34 19.19 -9.76
C GLU A 51 -4.98 18.47 -8.44
N PHE A 52 -4.36 17.30 -8.52
CA PHE A 52 -4.07 16.43 -7.37
C PHE A 52 -2.57 16.34 -7.03
N LEU A 53 -1.73 17.03 -7.78
CA LEU A 53 -0.28 16.91 -7.68
C LEU A 53 0.25 17.18 -6.27
N HIS A 54 -0.35 18.12 -5.56
CA HIS A 54 0.10 18.56 -4.23
C HIS A 54 -0.63 17.86 -3.06
N ARG A 55 -1.50 16.88 -3.35
CA ARG A 55 -2.19 16.10 -2.30
C ARG A 55 -1.20 15.18 -1.58
N ASP A 56 -1.04 15.35 -0.26
CA ASP A 56 -0.20 14.54 0.60
C ASP A 56 -1.00 13.75 1.67
N ASP A 57 -2.32 13.89 1.62
CA ASP A 57 -3.33 13.28 2.49
C ASP A 57 -4.02 12.08 1.81
N VAL A 58 -3.27 11.35 0.97
CA VAL A 58 -3.76 10.17 0.24
C VAL A 58 -2.84 9.00 0.47
N GLY A 59 -3.41 7.83 0.68
CA GLY A 59 -2.70 6.58 0.88
C GLY A 59 -3.15 5.45 -0.04
N ILE A 60 -2.32 4.42 -0.10
CA ILE A 60 -2.61 3.16 -0.80
C ILE A 60 -2.15 1.98 0.04
N VAL A 61 -2.83 0.85 -0.10
CA VAL A 61 -2.47 -0.40 0.58
C VAL A 61 -1.53 -1.23 -0.28
N ILE A 62 -0.53 -1.83 0.36
CA ILE A 62 0.35 -2.86 -0.22
C ILE A 62 0.23 -4.14 0.61
N GLN A 63 -0.06 -5.24 -0.08
CA GLN A 63 -0.27 -6.56 0.52
C GLN A 63 1.03 -7.37 0.49
N CYS A 64 1.66 -7.53 1.65
CA CYS A 64 2.99 -8.15 1.76
C CYS A 64 3.01 -9.67 1.60
N TYR A 65 1.85 -10.34 1.52
CA TYR A 65 1.80 -11.76 1.16
C TYR A 65 2.04 -12.01 -0.34
N LEU A 66 1.98 -10.97 -1.17
CA LEU A 66 2.29 -11.02 -2.59
C LEU A 66 3.81 -11.06 -2.81
N LYS A 67 4.25 -11.95 -3.69
CA LYS A 67 5.68 -12.13 -4.03
C LYS A 67 6.29 -10.91 -4.70
N ASP A 68 5.49 -10.13 -5.42
CA ASP A 68 5.89 -8.94 -6.18
C ASP A 68 5.71 -7.61 -5.40
N SER A 69 5.18 -7.64 -4.17
CA SER A 69 4.95 -6.44 -3.35
C SER A 69 6.19 -5.57 -3.14
N GLY A 70 7.38 -6.17 -3.13
CA GLY A 70 8.64 -5.43 -3.06
C GLY A 70 8.91 -4.58 -4.30
N SER A 71 8.63 -5.13 -5.48
CA SER A 71 8.75 -4.41 -6.75
C SER A 71 7.73 -3.26 -6.84
N ASP A 72 6.51 -3.49 -6.36
CA ASP A 72 5.46 -2.47 -6.31
C ASP A 72 5.87 -1.30 -5.41
N LEU A 73 6.45 -1.57 -4.24
CA LEU A 73 6.94 -0.54 -3.32
C LEU A 73 8.12 0.26 -3.91
N ILE A 74 9.02 -0.40 -4.60
CA ILE A 74 10.14 0.28 -5.30
C ILE A 74 9.58 1.23 -6.36
N ALA A 75 8.67 0.75 -7.22
CA ALA A 75 8.06 1.55 -8.27
C ALA A 75 7.21 2.71 -7.71
N LEU A 76 6.51 2.49 -6.59
CA LEU A 76 5.73 3.52 -5.90
C LEU A 76 6.63 4.59 -5.29
N ARG A 77 7.74 4.21 -4.65
CA ARG A 77 8.75 5.13 -4.13
C ARG A 77 9.34 6.01 -5.23
N ASP A 78 9.74 5.41 -6.34
CA ASP A 78 10.38 6.13 -7.44
C ASP A 78 9.41 7.12 -8.08
N TRP A 79 8.15 6.73 -8.24
CA TRP A 79 7.10 7.64 -8.68
C TRP A 79 6.84 8.77 -7.68
N ALA A 80 6.71 8.48 -6.37
CA ALA A 80 6.49 9.50 -5.35
C ALA A 80 7.67 10.49 -5.25
N ARG A 81 8.90 9.98 -5.43
CA ARG A 81 10.10 10.80 -5.52
C ARG A 81 10.08 11.75 -6.73
N GLN A 82 9.65 11.26 -7.90
CA GLN A 82 9.50 12.09 -9.10
C GLN A 82 8.41 13.14 -8.94
N ARG A 83 7.30 12.75 -8.30
CA ARG A 83 6.19 13.66 -7.98
C ARG A 83 6.60 14.75 -6.99
N GLY A 84 7.57 14.50 -6.11
CA GLY A 84 8.05 15.43 -5.09
C GLY A 84 7.14 15.57 -3.86
N ILE A 85 6.03 14.85 -3.81
CA ILE A 85 5.06 14.86 -2.71
C ILE A 85 4.89 13.43 -2.19
N PRO A 86 5.01 13.19 -0.88
CA PRO A 86 4.86 11.85 -0.32
C PRO A 86 3.43 11.33 -0.42
N VAL A 87 3.30 10.00 -0.33
CA VAL A 87 2.01 9.32 -0.17
C VAL A 87 2.07 8.40 1.04
N TRP A 88 0.92 8.14 1.64
CA TRP A 88 0.83 7.15 2.71
C TRP A 88 0.81 5.74 2.13
N VAL A 89 1.48 4.83 2.80
CA VAL A 89 1.51 3.41 2.43
C VAL A 89 1.12 2.57 3.63
N ARG A 90 -0.08 2.00 3.56
CA ARG A 90 -0.53 1.02 4.54
C ARG A 90 0.00 -0.36 4.16
N LEU A 91 0.95 -0.88 4.91
CA LEU A 91 1.37 -2.26 4.78
C LEU A 91 0.40 -3.18 5.53
N VAL A 92 -0.09 -4.18 4.84
CA VAL A 92 -0.88 -5.29 5.41
C VAL A 92 -0.27 -6.62 5.01
N LYS A 93 -0.57 -7.70 5.72
CA LYS A 93 -0.12 -9.03 5.29
C LYS A 93 -0.88 -9.50 4.06
N GLY A 94 -2.19 -9.34 4.04
CA GLY A 94 -3.11 -9.71 2.98
C GLY A 94 -4.26 -10.55 3.54
N ALA A 95 -5.42 -10.48 2.89
CA ALA A 95 -6.66 -11.09 3.38
C ALA A 95 -7.24 -12.19 2.48
N TYR A 96 -6.72 -12.34 1.26
CA TYR A 96 -7.35 -13.20 0.23
C TYR A 96 -6.50 -14.42 -0.15
N TRP A 97 -5.69 -14.93 0.79
CA TRP A 97 -4.72 -16.00 0.50
C TRP A 97 -5.35 -17.26 -0.12
N ASP A 98 -6.49 -17.72 0.45
CA ASP A 98 -7.21 -18.89 -0.05
C ASP A 98 -7.75 -18.65 -1.45
N TYR A 99 -8.36 -17.48 -1.69
CA TYR A 99 -8.88 -17.10 -2.99
C TYR A 99 -7.77 -17.04 -4.05
N GLU A 100 -6.68 -16.35 -3.78
CA GLU A 100 -5.56 -16.18 -4.73
C GLU A 100 -4.90 -17.52 -5.05
N THR A 101 -4.78 -18.40 -4.06
CA THR A 101 -4.22 -19.74 -4.26
C THR A 101 -5.15 -20.61 -5.09
N ALA A 102 -6.44 -20.68 -4.74
CA ALA A 102 -7.41 -21.52 -5.45
C ALA A 102 -7.65 -21.02 -6.87
N HIS A 103 -7.75 -19.72 -7.07
CA HIS A 103 -7.94 -19.10 -8.38
C HIS A 103 -6.73 -19.36 -9.30
N ALA A 104 -5.52 -19.13 -8.84
CA ALA A 104 -4.32 -19.39 -9.61
C ALA A 104 -4.19 -20.88 -9.99
N GLN A 105 -4.52 -21.78 -9.06
CA GLN A 105 -4.51 -23.24 -9.35
C GLN A 105 -5.56 -23.62 -10.40
N ALA A 106 -6.78 -23.08 -10.32
CA ALA A 106 -7.85 -23.36 -11.28
C ALA A 106 -7.50 -22.90 -12.70
N GLU A 107 -6.81 -21.77 -12.84
CA GLU A 107 -6.40 -21.18 -14.10
C GLU A 107 -5.03 -21.71 -14.60
N GLY A 108 -4.34 -22.53 -13.82
CA GLY A 108 -2.99 -23.02 -14.15
C GLY A 108 -1.92 -21.91 -14.12
N TRP A 109 -2.14 -20.83 -13.36
CA TRP A 109 -1.21 -19.71 -13.23
C TRP A 109 -0.23 -19.90 -12.08
N PRO A 110 0.93 -19.23 -12.12
CA PRO A 110 1.82 -19.16 -10.95
C PRO A 110 1.08 -18.54 -9.76
N ILE A 111 1.17 -19.21 -8.60
CA ILE A 111 0.54 -18.70 -7.37
C ILE A 111 1.24 -17.41 -6.95
N PRO A 112 0.51 -16.27 -6.84
CA PRO A 112 1.10 -14.95 -6.61
C PRO A 112 1.50 -14.72 -5.15
N VAL A 113 0.91 -15.49 -4.21
CA VAL A 113 1.14 -15.36 -2.77
C VAL A 113 2.21 -16.30 -2.27
N TYR A 114 2.89 -15.94 -1.19
CA TYR A 114 3.78 -16.84 -0.47
C TYR A 114 2.99 -18.03 0.08
N GLN A 115 3.59 -19.22 0.02
CA GLN A 115 2.89 -20.45 0.39
C GLN A 115 2.90 -20.70 1.91
N HIS A 116 3.88 -20.16 2.62
CA HIS A 116 3.99 -20.32 4.05
C HIS A 116 3.83 -18.97 4.77
N LYS A 117 3.11 -18.99 5.90
CA LYS A 117 2.86 -17.79 6.69
C LYS A 117 4.14 -17.06 7.10
N TRP A 118 5.19 -17.79 7.44
CA TRP A 118 6.47 -17.20 7.84
C TRP A 118 7.16 -16.43 6.72
N GLU A 119 6.95 -16.80 5.46
CA GLU A 119 7.47 -16.06 4.30
C GLU A 119 6.78 -14.69 4.17
N SER A 120 5.44 -14.69 4.31
CA SER A 120 4.66 -13.44 4.33
C SER A 120 5.05 -12.56 5.52
N ASP A 121 5.26 -13.15 6.70
CA ASP A 121 5.71 -12.43 7.89
C ASP A 121 7.11 -11.82 7.67
N ALA A 122 8.05 -12.59 7.13
CA ALA A 122 9.40 -12.11 6.82
C ALA A 122 9.40 -11.02 5.74
N ASN A 123 8.54 -11.16 4.73
CA ASN A 123 8.39 -10.11 3.72
C ASN A 123 7.78 -8.83 4.30
N TYR A 124 6.77 -8.95 5.14
CA TYR A 124 6.16 -7.81 5.85
C TYR A 124 7.21 -7.05 6.68
N GLU A 125 8.03 -7.74 7.47
CA GLU A 125 9.12 -7.16 8.26
C GLU A 125 10.18 -6.46 7.37
N ARG A 126 10.50 -7.06 6.22
CA ARG A 126 11.40 -6.46 5.22
C ARG A 126 10.81 -5.18 4.61
N GLN A 127 9.52 -5.19 4.29
CA GLN A 127 8.83 -4.02 3.71
C GLN A 127 8.67 -2.89 4.74
N ILE A 128 8.45 -3.20 6.02
CA ILE A 128 8.51 -2.20 7.11
C ILE A 128 9.83 -1.44 7.05
N ARG A 129 10.95 -2.14 7.02
CA ARG A 129 12.27 -1.51 6.95
C ARG A 129 12.45 -0.69 5.68
N PHE A 130 11.93 -1.16 4.55
CA PHE A 130 12.00 -0.44 3.28
C PHE A 130 11.23 0.88 3.32
N VAL A 131 9.96 0.87 3.75
CA VAL A 131 9.14 2.10 3.79
C VAL A 131 9.67 3.09 4.81
N MET A 132 10.15 2.63 5.97
CA MET A 132 10.75 3.50 6.99
C MET A 132 12.03 4.19 6.48
N LYS A 133 12.90 3.48 5.77
CA LYS A 133 14.09 4.09 5.13
C LYS A 133 13.75 5.10 4.04
N ASN A 134 12.55 5.05 3.50
CA ASN A 134 12.07 5.91 2.43
C ASN A 134 10.89 6.80 2.90
N HIS A 135 10.76 7.05 4.20
CA HIS A 135 9.59 7.73 4.80
C HIS A 135 9.36 9.15 4.25
N GLN A 136 10.39 9.80 3.70
CA GLN A 136 10.25 11.09 3.04
C GLN A 136 9.38 11.02 1.76
N PHE A 137 9.20 9.84 1.17
CA PHE A 137 8.38 9.62 -0.02
C PHE A 137 7.18 8.70 0.26
N LEU A 138 7.35 7.74 1.18
CA LEU A 138 6.36 6.73 1.53
C LEU A 138 6.09 6.82 3.04
N ARG A 139 5.07 7.56 3.45
CA ARG A 139 4.68 7.68 4.87
C ARG A 139 4.14 6.35 5.38
N PRO A 140 4.80 5.68 6.35
CA PRO A 140 4.43 4.32 6.75
C PRO A 140 3.18 4.26 7.60
N ALA A 141 2.29 3.31 7.31
CA ALA A 141 1.23 2.87 8.20
C ALA A 141 1.25 1.34 8.28
N PHE A 142 1.22 0.77 9.49
CA PHE A 142 1.31 -0.67 9.71
C PHE A 142 -0.02 -1.23 10.17
N GLY A 143 -0.75 -1.88 9.24
CA GLY A 143 -2.01 -2.57 9.49
C GLY A 143 -1.77 -4.00 9.96
N SER A 144 -1.79 -4.24 11.27
CA SER A 144 -1.57 -5.57 11.85
C SER A 144 -2.00 -5.66 13.31
N HIS A 145 -2.45 -6.86 13.73
CA HIS A 145 -2.61 -7.24 15.14
C HIS A 145 -1.47 -8.13 15.66
N ASN A 146 -0.49 -8.46 14.81
CA ASN A 146 0.61 -9.33 15.15
C ASN A 146 1.67 -8.57 15.95
N LEU A 147 1.78 -8.88 17.24
CA LEU A 147 2.70 -8.22 18.17
C LEU A 147 4.15 -8.28 17.70
N ARG A 148 4.61 -9.43 17.18
CA ARG A 148 5.99 -9.57 16.66
C ARG A 148 6.26 -8.58 15.53
N SER A 149 5.36 -8.49 14.56
CA SER A 149 5.52 -7.60 13.41
C SER A 149 5.48 -6.12 13.82
N LEU A 150 4.61 -5.76 14.77
CA LEU A 150 4.55 -4.41 15.31
C LEU A 150 5.79 -4.06 16.13
N SER A 151 6.25 -4.97 16.99
CA SER A 151 7.50 -4.80 17.76
C SER A 151 8.71 -4.66 16.83
N HIS A 152 8.75 -5.42 15.71
CA HIS A 152 9.79 -5.23 14.70
C HIS A 152 9.73 -3.81 14.10
N GLY A 153 8.54 -3.30 13.80
CA GLY A 153 8.36 -1.92 13.33
C GLY A 153 8.89 -0.88 14.32
N LEU A 154 8.54 -1.02 15.60
CA LEU A 154 9.03 -0.14 16.66
C LEU A 154 10.56 -0.20 16.80
N ALA A 155 11.15 -1.40 16.77
CA ALA A 155 12.60 -1.58 16.84
C ALA A 155 13.31 -0.94 15.62
N VAL A 156 12.75 -1.06 14.43
CA VAL A 156 13.28 -0.39 13.23
C VAL A 156 13.17 1.13 13.33
N ALA A 157 12.07 1.64 13.89
CA ALA A 157 11.89 3.08 14.12
C ALA A 157 12.95 3.63 15.08
N GLU A 158 13.24 2.91 16.16
CA GLU A 158 14.30 3.27 17.11
C GLU A 158 15.70 3.23 16.46
N GLU A 159 16.02 2.14 15.74
CA GLU A 159 17.29 1.98 15.01
C GLU A 159 17.54 3.13 14.03
N LEU A 160 16.50 3.51 13.28
CA LEU A 160 16.56 4.58 12.26
C LEU A 160 16.38 5.97 12.84
N LYS A 161 16.15 6.09 14.15
CA LYS A 161 15.86 7.36 14.83
C LYS A 161 14.72 8.13 14.16
N MET A 162 13.63 7.41 13.86
CA MET A 162 12.49 8.00 13.16
C MET A 162 11.89 9.16 13.97
N PRO A 163 11.52 10.28 13.30
CA PRO A 163 10.89 11.38 13.99
C PRO A 163 9.55 10.97 14.62
N PRO A 164 9.15 11.54 15.77
CA PRO A 164 7.82 11.29 16.33
C PRO A 164 6.72 11.61 15.33
N GLY A 165 5.71 10.72 15.21
CA GLY A 165 4.59 10.89 14.31
C GLY A 165 4.89 10.63 12.83
N SER A 166 6.08 10.10 12.50
CA SER A 166 6.47 9.79 11.11
C SER A 166 5.89 8.48 10.56
N PHE A 167 5.22 7.69 11.38
CA PHE A 167 4.51 6.47 10.99
C PHE A 167 3.29 6.23 11.89
N GLU A 168 2.40 5.33 11.45
CA GLU A 168 1.20 4.94 12.18
C GLU A 168 1.13 3.43 12.40
N ILE A 169 0.52 3.01 13.51
CA ILE A 169 0.06 1.66 13.75
C ILE A 169 -1.46 1.66 13.63
N GLN A 170 -1.99 0.82 12.76
CA GLN A 170 -3.42 0.72 12.48
C GLN A 170 -3.95 -0.65 12.86
N MET A 171 -5.01 -0.68 13.65
CA MET A 171 -5.66 -1.90 14.12
C MET A 171 -7.17 -1.81 13.92
N LEU A 172 -7.80 -2.93 13.64
CA LEU A 172 -9.26 -3.01 13.63
C LEU A 172 -9.77 -3.01 15.08
N TYR A 173 -10.74 -2.15 15.35
CA TYR A 173 -11.37 -2.11 16.68
C TYR A 173 -12.23 -3.35 16.89
N GLY A 174 -12.12 -3.98 18.06
CA GLY A 174 -12.96 -5.12 18.43
C GLY A 174 -12.51 -6.50 17.93
N MET A 175 -11.29 -6.61 17.42
CA MET A 175 -10.66 -7.91 17.10
C MET A 175 -9.74 -8.38 18.21
#